data_91a042ad299aafe83d785c58ca9bda20
#
_entry.id   91a042ad299aafe83d785c58ca9bda20
#
_cell.length_a   1.000
_cell.length_b   1.000
_cell.length_c   1.000
_cell.angle_alpha   90.00
_cell.angle_beta   90.00
_cell.angle_gamma   90.00
#
_symmetry.space_group_name_H-M   'P 1'
#
loop_
_entity.id
_entity.type
_entity.pdbx_description
1 polymer ?
#
loop_
_entity_poly.entity_id
_entity_poly.type
_entity_poly.pdbx_seq_one_letter_code
_entity_poly.pdbx_strand_id
1 'polypeptide(L)'
;MSDNENLEQLMAIHTEQLFRIAYYYTKDLQLAEDIVQDVFIKFYHQKHYEERGEMKAYLARMTINKCKDYLKSWTYRKITFQHKFFTKQKSVLHDTLILQDEQDLLDEAILRLPIKPREAIVYYYLEEMTIKEIAELLEIPEGTVKSRLRKGKELLKVDLQNIEWEVLFHG
;
A
#
# COMPACT_ATOMS: atom_id res chain seq x y z
N MET A 1 -22.16 14.87 19.60
CA MET A 1 -21.39 13.67 19.23
C MET A 1 -20.20 13.57 20.13
N SER A 2 -20.02 12.43 20.77
CA SER A 2 -18.82 12.19 21.55
C SER A 2 -17.63 11.97 20.61
N ASP A 3 -16.44 12.31 21.07
CA ASP A 3 -15.20 12.11 20.30
C ASP A 3 -15.01 10.64 19.88
N ASN A 4 -15.52 9.72 20.66
CA ASN A 4 -15.52 8.29 20.37
C ASN A 4 -16.41 7.92 19.18
N GLU A 5 -17.63 8.46 19.08
CA GLU A 5 -18.51 8.18 17.95
C GLU A 5 -17.93 8.68 16.64
N ASN A 6 -17.22 9.80 16.68
CA ASN A 6 -16.56 10.37 15.51
C ASN A 6 -15.40 9.48 15.06
N LEU A 7 -14.62 8.95 16.00
CA LEU A 7 -13.52 8.03 15.70
C LEU A 7 -14.03 6.71 15.12
N GLU A 8 -15.08 6.12 15.69
CA GLU A 8 -15.68 4.89 15.17
C GLU A 8 -16.19 5.06 13.74
N GLN A 9 -16.81 6.19 13.43
CA GLN A 9 -17.25 6.51 12.07
C GLN A 9 -16.09 6.64 11.10
N LEU A 10 -15.00 7.32 11.50
CA LEU A 10 -13.79 7.43 10.68
C LEU A 10 -13.16 6.07 10.43
N MET A 11 -13.09 5.23 11.45
CA MET A 11 -12.57 3.87 11.31
C MET A 11 -13.45 3.05 10.34
N ALA A 12 -14.77 3.12 10.47
CA ALA A 12 -15.69 2.41 9.59
C ALA A 12 -15.52 2.80 8.12
N ILE A 13 -15.27 4.09 7.84
CA ILE A 13 -15.14 4.61 6.48
C ILE A 13 -13.76 4.30 5.87
N HIS A 14 -12.69 4.41 6.65
CA HIS A 14 -11.32 4.46 6.12
C HIS A 14 -10.46 3.22 6.38
N THR A 15 -10.83 2.35 7.30
CA THR A 15 -10.00 1.19 7.68
C THR A 15 -9.64 0.31 6.50
N GLU A 16 -10.59 -0.03 5.66
CA GLU A 16 -10.37 -0.93 4.52
C GLU A 16 -9.33 -0.37 3.54
N GLN A 17 -9.46 0.90 3.19
CA GLN A 17 -8.50 1.55 2.29
C GLN A 17 -7.10 1.63 2.90
N LEU A 18 -7.00 2.05 4.14
CA LEU A 18 -5.70 2.17 4.82
C LEU A 18 -5.04 0.80 4.99
N PHE A 19 -5.84 -0.23 5.26
CA PHE A 19 -5.37 -1.61 5.34
C PHE A 19 -4.80 -2.09 4.00
N ARG A 20 -5.49 -1.85 2.87
CA ARG A 20 -4.98 -2.18 1.54
C ARG A 20 -3.65 -1.48 1.26
N ILE A 21 -3.57 -0.18 1.52
CA ILE A 21 -2.35 0.61 1.36
C ILE A 21 -1.22 -0.02 2.18
N ALA A 22 -1.45 -0.24 3.47
CA ALA A 22 -0.44 -0.81 4.37
C ALA A 22 0.01 -2.20 3.93
N TYR A 23 -0.91 -3.03 3.47
CA TYR A 23 -0.61 -4.39 2.99
C TYR A 23 0.30 -4.36 1.75
N TYR A 24 0.04 -3.48 0.79
CA TYR A 24 0.91 -3.37 -0.40
C TYR A 24 2.31 -2.85 -0.08
N TYR A 25 2.49 -2.15 1.03
CA TYR A 25 3.83 -1.78 1.52
C TYR A 25 4.52 -2.91 2.27
N THR A 26 3.81 -3.56 3.16
CA THR A 26 4.39 -4.49 4.15
C THR A 26 4.38 -5.94 3.72
N LYS A 27 3.45 -6.33 2.86
CA LYS A 27 3.18 -7.72 2.45
C LYS A 27 2.84 -8.64 3.62
N ASP A 28 2.36 -8.08 4.72
CA ASP A 28 2.07 -8.78 5.97
C ASP A 28 0.74 -8.26 6.52
N LEU A 29 -0.26 -9.14 6.57
CA LEU A 29 -1.62 -8.80 7.00
C LEU A 29 -1.67 -8.32 8.45
N GLN A 30 -0.96 -8.99 9.35
CA GLN A 30 -0.93 -8.63 10.75
C GLN A 30 -0.25 -7.28 10.98
N LEU A 31 0.86 -7.06 10.31
CA LEU A 31 1.58 -5.79 10.38
C LEU A 31 0.78 -4.64 9.79
N ALA A 32 0.10 -4.88 8.67
CA ALA A 32 -0.79 -3.89 8.05
C ALA A 32 -1.90 -3.47 9.02
N GLU A 33 -2.51 -4.44 9.71
CA GLU A 33 -3.52 -4.19 10.73
C GLU A 33 -2.96 -3.36 11.89
N ASP A 34 -1.79 -3.73 12.40
CA ASP A 34 -1.13 -3.00 13.49
C ASP A 34 -0.80 -1.55 13.09
N ILE A 35 -0.33 -1.34 11.87
CA ILE A 35 -0.05 0.00 11.34
C ILE A 35 -1.31 0.85 11.27
N VAL A 36 -2.40 0.29 10.77
CA VAL A 36 -3.68 1.01 10.67
C VAL A 36 -4.21 1.39 12.05
N GLN A 37 -4.14 0.49 13.01
CA GLN A 37 -4.50 0.79 14.39
C GLN A 37 -3.66 1.92 14.98
N ASP A 38 -2.34 1.88 14.78
CA ASP A 38 -1.43 2.94 15.23
C ASP A 38 -1.74 4.30 14.58
N VAL A 39 -2.12 4.31 13.31
CA VAL A 39 -2.52 5.53 12.60
C VAL A 39 -3.76 6.15 13.26
N PHE A 40 -4.79 5.37 13.55
CA PHE A 40 -6.00 5.87 14.19
C PHE A 40 -5.73 6.34 15.63
N ILE A 41 -4.92 5.63 16.39
CA ILE A 41 -4.51 6.04 17.73
C ILE A 41 -3.77 7.38 17.68
N LYS A 42 -2.81 7.51 16.79
CA LYS A 42 -2.06 8.76 16.59
C LYS A 42 -2.98 9.90 16.16
N PHE A 43 -3.88 9.64 15.22
CA PHE A 43 -4.86 10.62 14.78
C PHE A 43 -5.74 11.10 15.94
N TYR A 44 -6.23 10.17 16.74
CA TYR A 44 -7.09 10.49 17.89
C TYR A 44 -6.38 11.39 18.92
N HIS A 45 -5.08 11.17 19.14
CA HIS A 45 -4.29 11.96 20.08
C HIS A 45 -3.80 13.31 19.52
N GLN A 46 -3.93 13.54 18.22
CA GLN A 46 -3.59 14.81 17.59
C GLN A 46 -4.74 15.82 17.79
N LYS A 47 -4.60 16.70 18.78
CA LYS A 47 -5.62 17.69 19.14
C LYS A 47 -5.77 18.85 18.15
N HIS A 48 -4.99 18.92 17.08
CA HIS A 48 -4.90 20.06 16.17
C HIS A 48 -5.05 19.67 14.70
N TYR A 49 -5.97 18.77 14.40
CA TYR A 49 -6.34 18.57 13.01
C TYR A 49 -7.28 19.72 12.60
N GLU A 50 -6.74 20.68 11.88
CA GLU A 50 -7.57 21.62 11.12
C GLU A 50 -8.03 20.90 9.87
N GLU A 51 -9.34 20.86 9.64
CA GLU A 51 -9.94 20.30 8.42
C GLU A 51 -9.55 21.11 7.17
N ARG A 52 -8.26 21.05 6.83
CA ARG A 52 -7.73 21.63 5.60
C ARG A 52 -7.45 20.48 4.62
N GLY A 53 -8.49 20.05 3.95
CA GLY A 53 -8.37 19.04 2.94
C GLY A 53 -9.10 17.75 3.27
N GLU A 54 -8.94 16.77 2.40
CA GLU A 54 -9.65 15.51 2.51
C GLU A 54 -9.05 14.62 3.61
N MET A 55 -9.88 14.22 4.54
CA MET A 55 -9.52 13.28 5.61
C MET A 55 -8.89 12.01 5.06
N LYS A 56 -9.42 11.50 3.94
CA LYS A 56 -8.91 10.34 3.23
C LYS A 56 -7.42 10.48 2.87
N ALA A 57 -7.03 11.60 2.27
CA ALA A 57 -5.64 11.88 1.89
C ALA A 57 -4.74 12.03 3.12
N TYR A 58 -5.23 12.65 4.16
CA TYR A 58 -4.48 12.84 5.40
C TYR A 58 -4.16 11.50 6.08
N LEU A 59 -5.18 10.66 6.26
CA LEU A 59 -5.00 9.33 6.85
C LEU A 59 -4.12 8.43 5.98
N ALA A 60 -4.30 8.50 4.64
CA ALA A 60 -3.42 7.78 3.71
C ALA A 60 -1.96 8.20 3.86
N ARG A 61 -1.69 9.49 3.98
CA ARG A 61 -0.33 10.03 4.17
C ARG A 61 0.29 9.56 5.48
N MET A 62 -0.47 9.57 6.56
CA MET A 62 -0.04 9.02 7.86
C MET A 62 0.32 7.54 7.74
N THR A 63 -0.51 6.76 7.06
CA THR A 63 -0.31 5.33 6.84
C THR A 63 0.95 5.06 6.00
N ILE A 64 1.12 5.78 4.89
CA ILE A 64 2.29 5.69 4.02
C ILE A 64 3.58 5.99 4.79
N ASN A 65 3.59 7.08 5.56
CA ASN A 65 4.75 7.47 6.36
C ASN A 65 5.10 6.40 7.40
N LYS A 66 4.10 5.84 8.05
CA LYS A 66 4.29 4.76 9.02
C LYS A 66 4.86 3.50 8.36
N CYS A 67 4.35 3.14 7.20
CA CYS A 67 4.86 2.01 6.42
C CYS A 67 6.31 2.22 5.98
N LYS A 68 6.63 3.41 5.48
CA LYS A 68 7.99 3.75 5.04
C LYS A 68 8.98 3.74 6.21
N ASP A 69 8.60 4.25 7.35
CA ASP A 69 9.41 4.21 8.57
C ASP A 69 9.68 2.76 8.99
N TYR A 70 8.66 1.93 8.95
CA TYR A 70 8.79 0.51 9.25
C TYR A 70 9.74 -0.20 8.28
N LEU A 71 9.61 0.05 6.98
CA LEU A 71 10.47 -0.56 5.97
C LEU A 71 11.93 -0.12 6.10
N LYS A 72 12.19 1.12 6.47
CA LYS A 72 13.55 1.60 6.77
C LYS A 72 14.14 0.87 7.98
N SER A 73 13.36 0.72 9.05
CA SER A 73 13.72 -0.04 10.24
C SER A 73 14.00 -1.51 9.90
N TRP A 74 13.18 -2.09 9.02
CA TRP A 74 13.33 -3.47 8.53
C TRP A 74 14.60 -3.67 7.70
N THR A 75 14.94 -2.72 6.83
CA THR A 75 16.19 -2.73 6.05
C THR A 75 17.39 -2.73 6.98
N TYR A 76 17.35 -1.94 8.03
CA TYR A 76 18.38 -1.91 9.07
C TYR A 76 18.51 -3.26 9.80
N ARG A 77 17.38 -3.86 10.19
CA ARG A 77 17.35 -5.18 10.83
C ARG A 77 17.79 -6.30 9.90
N LYS A 78 17.47 -6.20 8.60
CA LYS A 78 17.86 -7.17 7.58
C LYS A 78 19.36 -7.21 7.37
N ILE A 79 20.06 -6.09 7.52
CA ILE A 79 21.51 -6.01 7.49
C ILE A 79 22.11 -6.71 8.73
N THR A 80 21.40 -6.71 9.86
CA THR A 80 21.85 -7.25 11.15
C THR A 80 21.42 -8.70 11.42
N PHE A 81 20.30 -9.17 10.88
CA PHE A 81 19.69 -10.49 11.12
C PHE A 81 19.37 -11.21 9.81
N GLN A 82 20.37 -11.75 9.16
CA GLN A 82 20.28 -12.35 7.83
C GLN A 82 19.28 -13.51 7.65
N HIS A 83 18.64 -13.51 6.50
CA HIS A 83 18.15 -14.63 5.66
C HIS A 83 17.14 -15.65 6.22
N LYS A 84 17.08 -15.93 7.51
CA LYS A 84 16.21 -17.00 8.04
C LYS A 84 14.72 -16.63 8.09
N PHE A 85 14.39 -15.36 8.21
CA PHE A 85 13.01 -14.88 8.29
C PHE A 85 12.33 -14.73 6.92
N PHE A 86 13.10 -14.40 5.91
CA PHE A 86 12.58 -14.16 4.55
C PHE A 86 12.10 -15.43 3.85
N THR A 87 12.78 -16.54 4.10
CA THR A 87 12.44 -17.84 3.51
C THR A 87 11.17 -18.42 4.11
N LYS A 88 10.88 -18.15 5.39
CA LYS A 88 9.67 -18.63 6.07
C LYS A 88 8.41 -17.86 5.68
N GLN A 89 8.49 -16.53 5.50
CA GLN A 89 7.35 -15.73 5.06
C GLN A 89 7.00 -15.97 3.60
N LYS A 90 8.00 -16.18 2.74
CA LYS A 90 7.78 -16.54 1.34
C LYS A 90 7.07 -17.88 1.18
N SER A 91 7.37 -18.86 2.04
CA SER A 91 6.71 -20.16 2.00
C SER A 91 5.28 -20.13 2.54
N VAL A 92 5.02 -19.36 3.59
CA VAL A 92 3.67 -19.23 4.17
C VAL A 92 2.71 -18.48 3.24
N LEU A 93 3.17 -17.44 2.56
CA LEU A 93 2.40 -16.75 1.53
C LEU A 93 2.17 -17.63 0.29
N HIS A 94 3.15 -18.45 -0.05
CA HIS A 94 3.07 -19.35 -1.20
C HIS A 94 2.13 -20.56 -0.91
N ASP A 95 2.14 -21.07 0.32
CA ASP A 95 1.31 -22.20 0.75
C ASP A 95 -0.15 -21.81 1.03
N THR A 96 -0.40 -20.53 1.40
CA THR A 96 -1.76 -20.05 1.69
C THR A 96 -2.47 -19.50 0.45
N LEU A 97 -1.73 -19.16 -0.59
CA LEU A 97 -2.25 -18.64 -1.84
C LEU A 97 -2.09 -19.70 -2.95
N ILE A 98 -2.90 -20.76 -2.91
CA ILE A 98 -3.17 -21.52 -4.11
C ILE A 98 -4.01 -20.62 -4.99
N LEU A 99 -3.33 -19.85 -5.82
CA LEU A 99 -3.90 -18.83 -6.68
C LEU A 99 -4.72 -19.52 -7.76
N GLN A 100 -6.01 -19.30 -7.73
CA GLN A 100 -6.95 -19.99 -8.59
C GLN A 100 -7.49 -19.13 -9.72
N ASP A 101 -7.22 -17.81 -9.71
CA ASP A 101 -7.67 -16.91 -10.75
C ASP A 101 -6.63 -15.87 -11.17
N GLU A 102 -6.90 -15.18 -12.28
CA GLU A 102 -6.01 -14.17 -12.87
C GLU A 102 -5.81 -12.96 -11.96
N GLN A 103 -6.81 -12.63 -11.14
CA GLN A 103 -6.73 -11.51 -10.20
C GLN A 103 -5.70 -11.78 -9.11
N ASP A 104 -5.65 -12.99 -8.57
CA ASP A 104 -4.68 -13.39 -7.57
C ASP A 104 -3.25 -13.34 -8.12
N LEU A 105 -3.08 -13.77 -9.38
CA LEU A 105 -1.78 -13.71 -10.08
C LEU A 105 -1.32 -12.26 -10.26
N LEU A 106 -2.25 -11.36 -10.58
CA LEU A 106 -1.95 -9.93 -10.70
C LEU A 106 -1.57 -9.33 -9.35
N ASP A 107 -2.32 -9.62 -8.30
CA ASP A 107 -2.04 -9.11 -6.96
C ASP A 107 -0.65 -9.57 -6.47
N GLU A 108 -0.32 -10.82 -6.72
CA GLU A 108 1.00 -11.36 -6.39
C GLU A 108 2.12 -10.69 -7.19
N ALA A 109 1.89 -10.46 -8.48
CA ALA A 109 2.84 -9.78 -9.36
C ALA A 109 3.07 -8.33 -8.90
N ILE A 110 2.03 -7.63 -8.48
CA ILE A 110 2.14 -6.27 -7.92
C ILE A 110 2.99 -6.29 -6.65
N LEU A 111 2.81 -7.27 -5.77
CA LEU A 111 3.60 -7.40 -4.55
C LEU A 111 5.09 -7.69 -4.84
N ARG A 112 5.42 -8.27 -5.99
CA ARG A 112 6.81 -8.48 -6.43
C ARG A 112 7.48 -7.24 -7.01
N LEU A 113 6.73 -6.20 -7.35
CA LEU A 113 7.30 -4.96 -7.86
C LEU A 113 8.22 -4.28 -6.83
N PRO A 114 9.29 -3.62 -7.27
CA PRO A 114 10.01 -2.68 -6.42
C PRO A 114 9.05 -1.62 -5.86
N ILE A 115 9.37 -1.08 -4.69
CA ILE A 115 8.40 -0.28 -3.92
C ILE A 115 7.91 0.96 -4.67
N LYS A 116 8.77 1.67 -5.39
CA LYS A 116 8.39 2.89 -6.10
C LYS A 116 7.43 2.65 -7.26
N PRO A 117 7.69 1.70 -8.18
CA PRO A 117 6.69 1.32 -9.18
C PRO A 117 5.43 0.75 -8.56
N ARG A 118 5.55 -0.05 -7.48
CA ARG A 118 4.39 -0.62 -6.78
C ARG A 118 3.45 0.45 -6.26
N GLU A 119 3.98 1.48 -5.57
CA GLU A 119 3.18 2.62 -5.11
C GLU A 119 2.34 3.23 -6.23
N ALA A 120 2.97 3.55 -7.34
CA ALA A 120 2.30 4.19 -8.47
C ALA A 120 1.19 3.29 -9.04
N ILE A 121 1.46 2.01 -9.24
CA ILE A 121 0.48 1.03 -9.74
C ILE A 121 -0.70 0.91 -8.77
N VAL A 122 -0.44 0.76 -7.47
CA VAL A 122 -1.48 0.60 -6.46
C VAL A 122 -2.40 1.83 -6.40
N TYR A 123 -1.84 3.02 -6.32
CA TYR A 123 -2.66 4.23 -6.22
C TYR A 123 -3.44 4.51 -7.49
N TYR A 124 -2.84 4.30 -8.64
CA TYR A 124 -3.48 4.59 -9.91
C TYR A 124 -4.57 3.58 -10.28
N TYR A 125 -4.27 2.28 -10.18
CA TYR A 125 -5.19 1.23 -10.66
C TYR A 125 -6.10 0.67 -9.56
N LEU A 126 -5.64 0.56 -8.33
CA LEU A 126 -6.43 -0.04 -7.24
C LEU A 126 -7.17 1.02 -6.42
N GLU A 127 -6.58 2.17 -6.20
CA GLU A 127 -7.20 3.26 -5.45
C GLU A 127 -7.82 4.34 -6.36
N GLU A 128 -7.77 4.13 -7.67
CA GLU A 128 -8.40 5.00 -8.69
C GLU A 128 -8.02 6.49 -8.58
N MET A 129 -6.78 6.76 -8.18
CA MET A 129 -6.27 8.12 -8.05
C MET A 129 -5.75 8.65 -9.37
N THR A 130 -5.92 9.94 -9.60
CA THR A 130 -5.30 10.62 -10.74
C THR A 130 -3.78 10.79 -10.52
N ILE A 131 -3.04 10.98 -11.62
CA ILE A 131 -1.60 11.25 -11.54
C ILE A 131 -1.32 12.46 -10.65
N LYS A 132 -2.13 13.50 -10.75
CA LYS A 132 -2.02 14.70 -9.93
C LYS A 132 -2.19 14.39 -8.43
N GLU A 133 -3.22 13.62 -8.09
CA GLU A 133 -3.48 13.21 -6.71
C GLU A 133 -2.33 12.36 -6.14
N ILE A 134 -1.79 11.45 -6.93
CA ILE A 134 -0.64 10.61 -6.52
C ILE A 134 0.60 11.49 -6.30
N ALA A 135 0.85 12.43 -7.21
CA ALA A 135 1.97 13.36 -7.10
C ALA A 135 1.88 14.19 -5.81
N GLU A 136 0.70 14.68 -5.49
CA GLU A 136 0.45 15.43 -4.25
C GLU A 136 0.61 14.52 -3.00
N LEU A 137 0.06 13.32 -3.04
CA LEU A 137 0.12 12.36 -1.93
C LEU A 137 1.56 11.95 -1.61
N LEU A 138 2.35 11.65 -2.63
CA LEU A 138 3.73 11.18 -2.49
C LEU A 138 4.75 12.32 -2.45
N GLU A 139 4.31 13.55 -2.67
CA GLU A 139 5.18 14.74 -2.73
C GLU A 139 6.29 14.60 -3.79
N ILE A 140 5.89 14.17 -4.98
CA ILE A 140 6.77 13.98 -6.15
C ILE A 140 6.16 14.65 -7.39
N PRO A 141 6.97 14.99 -8.40
CA PRO A 141 6.46 15.53 -9.65
C PRO A 141 5.55 14.53 -10.40
N GLU A 142 4.56 15.05 -11.14
CA GLU A 142 3.68 14.21 -11.98
C GLU A 142 4.47 13.38 -13.00
N GLY A 143 5.54 13.94 -13.57
CA GLY A 143 6.43 13.20 -14.48
C GLY A 143 7.07 11.99 -13.84
N THR A 144 7.40 12.08 -12.55
CA THR A 144 7.93 10.95 -11.76
C THR A 144 6.87 9.87 -11.57
N VAL A 145 5.61 10.26 -11.30
CA VAL A 145 4.49 9.30 -11.22
C VAL A 145 4.34 8.55 -12.55
N LYS A 146 4.36 9.27 -13.66
CA LYS A 146 4.27 8.69 -15.03
C LYS A 146 5.39 7.69 -15.29
N SER A 147 6.62 8.05 -14.94
CA SER A 147 7.79 7.17 -15.11
C SER A 147 7.67 5.89 -14.28
N ARG A 148 7.22 6.01 -13.02
CA ARG A 148 7.00 4.88 -12.12
C ARG A 148 5.88 3.97 -12.62
N LEU A 149 4.79 4.54 -13.13
CA LEU A 149 3.70 3.77 -13.76
C LEU A 149 4.19 3.00 -14.97
N ARG A 150 4.95 3.64 -15.85
CA ARG A 150 5.54 2.99 -17.03
C ARG A 150 6.43 1.82 -16.61
N LYS A 151 7.31 2.04 -15.65
CA LYS A 151 8.21 1.00 -15.13
C LYS A 151 7.43 -0.16 -14.51
N GLY A 152 6.42 0.15 -13.73
CA GLY A 152 5.54 -0.87 -13.13
C GLY A 152 4.83 -1.72 -14.17
N LYS A 153 4.27 -1.09 -15.19
CA LYS A 153 3.61 -1.80 -16.31
C LYS A 153 4.59 -2.69 -17.08
N GLU A 154 5.78 -2.21 -17.37
CA GLU A 154 6.82 -2.99 -18.06
C GLU A 154 7.19 -4.25 -17.27
N LEU A 155 7.39 -4.11 -15.96
CA LEU A 155 7.75 -5.22 -15.09
C LEU A 155 6.60 -6.23 -14.94
N LEU A 156 5.36 -5.75 -14.81
CA LEU A 156 4.17 -6.60 -14.77
C LEU A 156 3.98 -7.36 -16.07
N LYS A 157 4.20 -6.72 -17.20
CA LYS A 157 4.09 -7.35 -18.51
C LYS A 157 5.09 -8.50 -18.68
N VAL A 158 6.31 -8.34 -18.18
CA VAL A 158 7.32 -9.40 -18.19
C VAL A 158 6.92 -10.56 -17.27
N ASP A 159 6.43 -10.25 -16.08
CA ASP A 159 6.04 -11.24 -15.07
C ASP A 159 4.78 -12.03 -15.49
N LEU A 160 3.84 -11.38 -16.18
CA LEU A 160 2.54 -11.93 -16.57
C LEU A 160 2.46 -12.21 -18.08
N GLN A 161 3.50 -12.77 -18.66
CA GLN A 161 3.63 -12.98 -20.13
C GLN A 161 2.46 -13.68 -20.81
N ASN A 162 1.68 -14.47 -20.08
CA ASN A 162 0.58 -15.30 -20.63
C ASN A 162 -0.81 -14.73 -20.32
N ILE A 163 -0.90 -13.53 -19.74
CA ILE A 163 -2.16 -12.90 -19.36
C ILE A 163 -2.36 -11.64 -20.20
N GLU A 164 -3.56 -11.47 -20.74
CA GLU A 164 -3.98 -10.21 -21.38
C GLU A 164 -4.17 -9.15 -20.29
N TRP A 165 -3.09 -8.68 -19.74
CA TRP A 165 -3.07 -7.80 -18.58
C TRP A 165 -3.78 -6.44 -18.80
N GLU A 166 -3.90 -6.02 -20.06
CA GLU A 166 -4.68 -4.81 -20.39
C GLU A 166 -6.15 -4.96 -20.03
N VAL A 167 -6.68 -6.17 -20.14
CA VAL A 167 -8.05 -6.49 -19.73
C VAL A 167 -8.22 -6.36 -18.20
N LEU A 168 -7.19 -6.72 -17.44
CA LEU A 168 -7.21 -6.66 -15.98
C LEU A 168 -7.24 -5.23 -15.45
N PHE A 169 -6.66 -4.28 -16.19
CA PHE A 169 -6.63 -2.86 -15.79
C PHE A 169 -7.78 -2.02 -16.36
N HIS A 170 -8.48 -2.51 -17.36
CA HIS A 170 -9.56 -1.80 -18.04
C HIS A 170 -10.93 -2.47 -17.95
N GLY A 171 -10.98 -3.60 -17.24
CA GLY A 171 -12.20 -4.36 -17.02
C GLY A 171 -13.19 -3.72 -16.05
#